data_805a944ffb0108f9ca67e22c8262f102
#
_entry.id   805a944ffb0108f9ca67e22c8262f102
#
_cell.length_a   1.000
_cell.length_b   1.000
_cell.length_c   1.000
_cell.angle_alpha   90.00
_cell.angle_beta   90.00
_cell.angle_gamma   90.00
#
_symmetry.space_group_name_H-M   'P 1'
#
loop_
_entity.id
_entity.type
_entity.pdbx_description
1 polymer ?
#
loop_
_entity_poly.entity_id
_entity_poly.type
_entity_poly.pdbx_seq_one_letter_code
_entity_poly.pdbx_strand_id
1 'polypeptide(L)'
;MRLAAVGHEVVLGSRSAERAEEVRAGLLELWPGRELAIGAADNAGAAAADVVVVATPWDGAAPTVAALAEALDGKVVISMANALTRVGKEFQPLIPPRGSVAADVQAAVPGALVAAAFHHVPAKELGALDHPVECDVLVCSDHPTATEVTSALIADIPGMRALDAGRLTAAGAIESLTAVLIGMNVRYRTRLSVRLTGLPGE
;
A
#
# COMPACT_ATOMS: atom_id res chain seq x y z
N MET A 1 1.99 -0.17 10.77
CA MET A 1 2.17 -1.03 11.98
C MET A 1 3.17 -2.15 11.77
N ARG A 2 3.03 -3.06 10.78
CA ARG A 2 3.97 -4.19 10.59
C ARG A 2 5.40 -3.75 10.33
N LEU A 3 5.61 -2.73 9.51
CA LEU A 3 6.95 -2.18 9.31
C LEU A 3 7.53 -1.61 10.61
N ALA A 4 6.74 -0.89 11.41
CA ALA A 4 7.18 -0.43 12.72
C ALA A 4 7.50 -1.59 13.68
N ALA A 5 6.77 -2.70 13.61
CA ALA A 5 7.01 -3.88 14.44
C ALA A 5 8.31 -4.63 14.09
N VAL A 6 8.85 -4.43 12.89
CA VAL A 6 10.15 -4.98 12.46
C VAL A 6 11.27 -3.93 12.46
N GLY A 7 11.04 -2.77 13.07
CA GLY A 7 12.09 -1.79 13.40
C GLY A 7 12.19 -0.60 12.43
N HIS A 8 11.29 -0.46 11.45
CA HIS A 8 11.25 0.75 10.62
C HIS A 8 10.64 1.91 11.40
N GLU A 9 11.18 3.10 11.22
CA GLU A 9 10.52 4.35 11.62
C GLU A 9 9.37 4.65 10.63
N VAL A 10 8.15 4.78 11.15
CA VAL A 10 6.96 5.03 10.34
C VAL A 10 6.33 6.34 10.75
N VAL A 11 6.06 7.24 9.81
CA VAL A 11 5.34 8.48 10.08
C VAL A 11 3.96 8.41 9.42
N LEU A 12 2.91 8.52 10.22
CA LEU A 12 1.54 8.60 9.72
C LEU A 12 1.26 10.02 9.25
N GLY A 13 0.94 10.15 7.96
CA GLY A 13 0.51 11.40 7.35
C GLY A 13 -1.00 11.56 7.35
N SER A 14 -1.48 12.78 7.59
CA SER A 14 -2.88 13.14 7.43
C SER A 14 -3.02 14.59 6.93
N ARG A 15 -4.24 15.03 6.66
CA ARG A 15 -4.52 16.43 6.29
C ARG A 15 -4.16 17.44 7.38
N SER A 16 -4.07 16.99 8.64
CA SER A 16 -3.53 17.77 9.75
C SER A 16 -2.75 16.85 10.70
N ALA A 17 -1.77 17.42 11.39
CA ALA A 17 -0.94 16.71 12.36
C ALA A 17 -1.78 16.18 13.55
N GLU A 18 -2.80 16.95 13.99
CA GLU A 18 -3.71 16.54 15.06
C GLU A 18 -4.45 15.25 14.69
N ARG A 19 -4.96 15.17 13.45
CA ARG A 19 -5.64 13.97 12.98
C ARG A 19 -4.72 12.77 12.86
N ALA A 20 -3.48 12.99 12.44
CA ALA A 20 -2.47 11.94 12.38
C ALA A 20 -2.15 11.41 13.79
N GLU A 21 -2.03 12.31 14.77
CA GLU A 21 -1.78 11.96 16.17
C GLU A 21 -2.93 11.17 16.79
N GLU A 22 -4.18 11.54 16.54
CA GLU A 22 -5.35 10.76 16.98
C GLU A 22 -5.31 9.32 16.43
N VAL A 23 -4.98 9.16 15.14
CA VAL A 23 -4.86 7.83 14.51
C VAL A 23 -3.70 7.06 15.12
N ARG A 24 -2.54 7.71 15.32
CA ARG A 24 -1.37 7.09 15.97
C ARG A 24 -1.71 6.57 17.36
N ALA A 25 -2.30 7.41 18.19
CA ALA A 25 -2.70 7.03 19.55
C ALA A 25 -3.62 5.80 19.55
N GLY A 26 -4.67 5.82 18.72
CA GLY A 26 -5.59 4.68 18.58
C GLY A 26 -4.91 3.40 18.09
N LEU A 27 -3.89 3.50 17.20
CA LEU A 27 -3.13 2.34 16.77
C LEU A 27 -2.23 1.77 17.88
N LEU A 28 -1.60 2.61 18.69
CA LEU A 28 -0.75 2.18 19.80
C LEU A 28 -1.58 1.51 20.92
N GLU A 29 -2.80 1.99 21.16
CA GLU A 29 -3.74 1.38 22.11
C GLU A 29 -4.14 -0.06 21.75
N LEU A 30 -4.11 -0.41 20.45
CA LEU A 30 -4.40 -1.78 19.99
C LEU A 30 -3.31 -2.80 20.38
N TRP A 31 -2.10 -2.32 20.66
CA TRP A 31 -0.93 -3.17 20.88
C TRP A 31 -0.13 -2.71 22.12
N PRO A 32 -0.75 -2.75 23.31
CA PRO A 32 -0.09 -2.33 24.54
C PRO A 32 1.13 -3.24 24.83
N GLY A 33 2.25 -2.62 25.17
CA GLY A 33 3.50 -3.33 25.48
C GLY A 33 4.36 -3.68 24.27
N ARG A 34 3.99 -3.27 23.04
CA ARG A 34 4.89 -3.29 21.88
C ARG A 34 5.50 -1.91 21.65
N GLU A 35 6.81 -1.86 21.53
CA GLU A 35 7.51 -0.65 21.11
C GLU A 35 7.37 -0.55 19.58
N LEU A 36 6.56 0.40 19.11
CA LEU A 36 6.34 0.67 17.70
C LEU A 36 6.83 2.09 17.39
N ALA A 37 7.85 2.20 16.55
CA ALA A 37 8.40 3.48 16.11
C ALA A 37 7.44 4.16 15.11
N ILE A 38 6.33 4.69 15.63
CA ILE A 38 5.30 5.37 14.84
C ILE A 38 5.22 6.84 15.26
N GLY A 39 5.58 7.73 14.36
CA GLY A 39 5.36 9.16 14.44
C GLY A 39 4.06 9.61 13.76
N ALA A 40 3.70 10.87 13.93
CA ALA A 40 2.56 11.49 13.27
C ALA A 40 2.93 12.88 12.77
N ALA A 41 2.45 13.26 11.59
CA ALA A 41 2.66 14.56 10.99
C ALA A 41 1.50 14.90 10.04
N ASP A 42 1.47 16.11 9.52
CA ASP A 42 0.70 16.40 8.33
C ASP A 42 1.29 15.68 7.09
N ASN A 43 0.60 15.75 5.95
CA ASN A 43 1.07 15.10 4.73
C ASN A 43 2.46 15.61 4.28
N ALA A 44 2.76 16.89 4.49
CA ALA A 44 4.05 17.46 4.12
C ALA A 44 5.17 16.93 5.00
N GLY A 45 4.96 16.84 6.31
CA GLY A 45 5.90 16.23 7.25
C GLY A 45 6.11 14.74 6.98
N ALA A 46 5.05 13.99 6.68
CA ALA A 46 5.17 12.57 6.31
C ALA A 46 5.90 12.35 4.99
N ALA A 47 5.76 13.28 4.02
CA ALA A 47 6.46 13.22 2.74
C ALA A 47 7.98 13.48 2.86
N ALA A 48 8.49 13.86 4.04
CA ALA A 48 9.93 13.96 4.28
C ALA A 48 10.64 12.60 4.32
N ALA A 49 9.91 11.49 4.55
CA ALA A 49 10.46 10.14 4.53
C ALA A 49 11.06 9.77 3.17
N ASP A 50 12.03 8.82 3.15
CA ASP A 50 12.67 8.34 1.93
C ASP A 50 11.72 7.52 1.04
N VAL A 51 10.78 6.79 1.67
CA VAL A 51 9.75 6.02 0.99
C VAL A 51 8.38 6.48 1.48
N VAL A 52 7.49 6.80 0.55
CA VAL A 52 6.15 7.29 0.86
C VAL A 52 5.09 6.31 0.38
N VAL A 53 4.21 5.85 1.27
CA VAL A 53 3.09 4.98 0.93
C VAL A 53 1.81 5.80 0.79
N VAL A 54 1.20 5.77 -0.38
CA VAL A 54 -0.08 6.44 -0.68
C VAL A 54 -1.22 5.50 -0.32
N ALA A 55 -1.75 5.68 0.91
CA ALA A 55 -2.82 4.89 1.50
C ALA A 55 -4.14 5.67 1.63
N THR A 56 -4.34 6.66 0.78
CA THR A 56 -5.57 7.46 0.71
C THR A 56 -6.67 6.75 -0.10
N PRO A 57 -7.95 7.17 0.00
CA PRO A 57 -8.96 6.77 -0.97
C PRO A 57 -8.46 7.01 -2.41
N TRP A 58 -8.87 6.15 -3.32
CA TRP A 58 -8.34 6.13 -4.69
C TRP A 58 -8.53 7.45 -5.44
N ASP A 59 -9.66 8.11 -5.26
CA ASP A 59 -9.98 9.41 -5.87
C ASP A 59 -9.17 10.58 -5.28
N GLY A 60 -8.67 10.42 -4.06
CA GLY A 60 -7.78 11.36 -3.39
C GLY A 60 -6.28 11.11 -3.63
N ALA A 61 -5.88 9.98 -4.21
CA ALA A 61 -4.48 9.58 -4.32
C ALA A 61 -3.66 10.56 -5.17
N ALA A 62 -4.04 10.75 -6.43
CA ALA A 62 -3.33 11.65 -7.35
C ALA A 62 -3.36 13.13 -6.88
N PRO A 63 -4.49 13.72 -6.44
CA PRO A 63 -4.48 15.07 -5.86
C PRO A 63 -3.58 15.24 -4.64
N THR A 64 -3.53 14.22 -3.76
CA THR A 64 -2.69 14.28 -2.56
C THR A 64 -1.21 14.32 -2.92
N VAL A 65 -0.75 13.45 -3.82
CA VAL A 65 0.68 13.45 -4.22
C VAL A 65 1.02 14.68 -5.06
N ALA A 66 0.11 15.16 -5.90
CA ALA A 66 0.33 16.38 -6.69
C ALA A 66 0.65 17.60 -5.82
N ALA A 67 -0.03 17.71 -4.68
CA ALA A 67 0.23 18.78 -3.70
C ALA A 67 1.60 18.66 -3.00
N LEU A 68 2.27 17.51 -3.15
CA LEU A 68 3.56 17.19 -2.53
C LEU A 68 4.66 16.92 -3.58
N ALA A 69 4.43 17.28 -4.85
CA ALA A 69 5.27 16.88 -5.98
C ALA A 69 6.75 17.22 -5.78
N GLU A 70 7.05 18.41 -5.26
CA GLU A 70 8.42 18.85 -4.99
C GLU A 70 9.09 17.98 -3.90
N ALA A 71 8.35 17.67 -2.83
CA ALA A 71 8.86 16.84 -1.73
C ALA A 71 9.03 15.36 -2.12
N LEU A 72 8.36 14.90 -3.16
CA LEU A 72 8.39 13.53 -3.65
C LEU A 72 9.36 13.31 -4.82
N ASP A 73 10.00 14.36 -5.31
CA ASP A 73 10.94 14.27 -6.43
C ASP A 73 12.11 13.33 -6.08
N GLY A 74 12.38 12.37 -6.96
CA GLY A 74 13.42 11.35 -6.77
C GLY A 74 13.12 10.27 -5.72
N LYS A 75 12.01 10.36 -4.98
CA LYS A 75 11.65 9.39 -3.93
C LYS A 75 10.85 8.20 -4.47
N VAL A 76 10.94 7.09 -3.74
CA VAL A 76 10.07 5.94 -3.99
C VAL A 76 8.69 6.21 -3.39
N VAL A 77 7.66 6.09 -4.23
CA VAL A 77 6.25 6.27 -3.86
C VAL A 77 5.50 4.98 -4.12
N ILE A 78 4.96 4.35 -3.08
CA ILE A 78 4.20 3.10 -3.17
C ILE A 78 2.71 3.43 -3.22
N SER A 79 2.05 3.17 -4.34
CA SER A 79 0.61 3.26 -4.48
C SER A 79 -0.03 1.94 -4.06
N MET A 80 -0.97 1.98 -3.10
CA MET A 80 -1.70 0.80 -2.65
C MET A 80 -3.23 0.95 -2.78
N ALA A 81 -3.69 2.04 -3.36
CA ALA A 81 -5.11 2.34 -3.51
C ALA A 81 -5.74 1.52 -4.66
N ASN A 82 -7.00 1.15 -4.46
CA ASN A 82 -7.79 0.42 -5.46
C ASN A 82 -9.00 1.26 -5.87
N ALA A 83 -9.17 1.49 -7.16
CA ALA A 83 -10.36 2.14 -7.69
C ALA A 83 -11.54 1.15 -7.69
N LEU A 84 -12.32 1.15 -6.62
CA LEU A 84 -13.46 0.27 -6.45
C LEU A 84 -14.72 1.08 -6.15
N THR A 85 -15.85 0.60 -6.67
CA THR A 85 -17.18 1.10 -6.31
C THR A 85 -18.04 -0.02 -5.78
N ARG A 86 -18.98 0.33 -4.90
CA ARG A 86 -19.95 -0.65 -4.38
C ARG A 86 -21.24 -0.59 -5.20
N VAL A 87 -21.60 -1.72 -5.80
CA VAL A 87 -22.86 -1.89 -6.52
C VAL A 87 -23.68 -2.97 -5.81
N GLY A 88 -24.72 -2.56 -5.10
CA GLY A 88 -25.49 -3.47 -4.26
C GLY A 88 -24.65 -4.08 -3.15
N LYS A 89 -24.41 -5.40 -3.22
CA LYS A 89 -23.60 -6.16 -2.24
C LYS A 89 -22.18 -6.48 -2.73
N GLU A 90 -21.83 -6.06 -3.94
CA GLU A 90 -20.56 -6.39 -4.59
C GLU A 90 -19.69 -5.17 -4.75
N PHE A 91 -18.38 -5.39 -4.81
CA PHE A 91 -17.40 -4.39 -5.22
C PHE A 91 -17.04 -4.64 -6.69
N GLN A 92 -17.07 -3.58 -7.48
CA GLN A 92 -16.68 -3.61 -8.87
C GLN A 92 -15.48 -2.69 -9.10
N PRO A 93 -14.49 -3.12 -9.93
CA PRO A 93 -13.37 -2.26 -10.26
C PRO A 93 -13.85 -1.10 -11.14
N LEU A 94 -13.30 0.07 -10.88
CA LEU A 94 -13.35 1.21 -11.77
C LEU A 94 -12.05 1.27 -12.55
N ILE A 95 -12.10 1.81 -13.76
CA ILE A 95 -10.91 2.03 -14.57
C ILE A 95 -10.57 3.52 -14.52
N PRO A 96 -9.52 3.92 -13.79
CA PRO A 96 -9.04 5.29 -13.78
C PRO A 96 -8.60 5.75 -15.18
N PRO A 97 -8.48 7.08 -15.43
CA PRO A 97 -8.18 7.61 -16.77
C PRO A 97 -6.91 7.05 -17.42
N ARG A 98 -5.90 6.67 -16.63
CA ARG A 98 -4.65 6.07 -17.11
C ARG A 98 -4.57 4.56 -16.91
N GLY A 99 -5.71 3.91 -16.63
CA GLY A 99 -5.82 2.45 -16.50
C GLY A 99 -5.58 1.92 -15.09
N SER A 100 -4.99 2.71 -14.18
CA SER A 100 -4.78 2.35 -12.77
C SER A 100 -4.60 3.59 -11.90
N VAL A 101 -4.85 3.47 -10.59
CA VAL A 101 -4.56 4.53 -9.61
C VAL A 101 -3.06 4.81 -9.56
N ALA A 102 -2.24 3.77 -9.61
CA ALA A 102 -0.78 3.92 -9.62
C ALA A 102 -0.28 4.70 -10.84
N ALA A 103 -0.89 4.51 -12.02
CA ALA A 103 -0.54 5.28 -13.21
C ALA A 103 -0.99 6.75 -13.10
N ASP A 104 -2.14 7.02 -12.47
CA ASP A 104 -2.58 8.39 -12.19
C ASP A 104 -1.66 9.08 -11.17
N VAL A 105 -1.20 8.33 -10.13
CA VAL A 105 -0.20 8.81 -9.17
C VAL A 105 1.11 9.14 -9.88
N GLN A 106 1.65 8.23 -10.71
CA GLN A 106 2.90 8.49 -11.46
C GLN A 106 2.79 9.73 -12.36
N ALA A 107 1.65 9.92 -13.01
CA ALA A 107 1.44 11.09 -13.86
C ALA A 107 1.33 12.41 -13.06
N ALA A 108 0.84 12.35 -11.82
CA ALA A 108 0.73 13.51 -10.94
C ALA A 108 2.10 13.92 -10.35
N VAL A 109 3.03 12.98 -10.22
CA VAL A 109 4.39 13.20 -9.69
C VAL A 109 5.44 12.55 -10.61
N PRO A 110 5.70 13.13 -11.79
CA PRO A 110 6.55 12.52 -12.80
C PRO A 110 8.02 12.35 -12.37
N GLY A 111 8.49 13.12 -11.39
CA GLY A 111 9.82 13.01 -10.82
C GLY A 111 9.96 11.94 -9.74
N ALA A 112 8.86 11.38 -9.23
CA ALA A 112 8.88 10.29 -8.26
C ALA A 112 9.02 8.92 -8.94
N LEU A 113 9.55 7.94 -8.21
CA LEU A 113 9.69 6.55 -8.64
C LEU A 113 8.51 5.74 -8.09
N VAL A 114 7.43 5.62 -8.88
CA VAL A 114 6.21 4.98 -8.39
C VAL A 114 6.25 3.47 -8.56
N ALA A 115 5.93 2.74 -7.48
CA ALA A 115 5.60 1.32 -7.49
C ALA A 115 4.15 1.11 -7.07
N ALA A 116 3.48 0.12 -7.64
CA ALA A 116 2.19 -0.38 -7.22
C ALA A 116 2.37 -1.67 -6.42
N ALA A 117 1.88 -1.71 -5.17
CA ALA A 117 2.00 -2.87 -4.30
C ALA A 117 0.91 -2.88 -3.21
N PHE A 118 0.75 -4.01 -2.50
CA PHE A 118 -0.18 -4.21 -1.38
C PHE A 118 -1.69 -4.16 -1.71
N HIS A 119 -2.09 -3.95 -2.93
CA HIS A 119 -3.50 -3.77 -3.35
C HIS A 119 -4.43 -4.88 -2.86
N HIS A 120 -3.98 -6.14 -2.91
CA HIS A 120 -4.73 -7.34 -2.61
C HIS A 120 -4.44 -7.94 -1.22
N VAL A 121 -3.61 -7.28 -0.42
CA VAL A 121 -3.31 -7.74 0.95
C VAL A 121 -4.48 -7.41 1.88
N PRO A 122 -5.01 -8.37 2.66
CA PRO A 122 -6.11 -8.10 3.56
C PRO A 122 -5.72 -7.11 4.66
N ALA A 123 -6.35 -5.93 4.68
CA ALA A 123 -6.02 -4.85 5.62
C ALA A 123 -6.09 -5.27 7.10
N LYS A 124 -7.02 -6.17 7.46
CA LYS A 124 -7.12 -6.69 8.82
C LYS A 124 -5.94 -7.56 9.20
N GLU A 125 -5.40 -8.34 8.26
CA GLU A 125 -4.19 -9.14 8.46
C GLU A 125 -2.95 -8.25 8.58
N LEU A 126 -2.88 -7.16 7.81
CA LEU A 126 -1.82 -6.15 7.96
C LEU A 126 -1.85 -5.48 9.34
N GLY A 127 -3.03 -5.33 9.95
CA GLY A 127 -3.20 -4.73 11.27
C GLY A 127 -2.94 -5.68 12.43
N ALA A 128 -2.99 -7.00 12.24
CA ALA A 128 -2.79 -8.01 13.28
C ALA A 128 -1.29 -8.35 13.39
N LEU A 129 -0.66 -8.09 14.56
CA LEU A 129 0.78 -8.27 14.75
C LEU A 129 1.16 -9.59 15.47
N ASP A 130 0.18 -10.42 15.79
CA ASP A 130 0.32 -11.65 16.58
C ASP A 130 0.64 -12.88 15.75
N HIS A 131 0.55 -12.80 14.42
CA HIS A 131 0.86 -13.88 13.48
C HIS A 131 1.42 -13.34 12.16
N PRO A 132 2.18 -14.14 11.40
CA PRO A 132 2.67 -13.75 10.08
C PRO A 132 1.52 -13.58 9.07
N VAL A 133 1.75 -12.86 7.98
CA VAL A 133 0.79 -12.73 6.86
C VAL A 133 1.29 -13.56 5.70
N GLU A 134 0.74 -14.75 5.54
CA GLU A 134 1.07 -15.63 4.41
C GLU A 134 0.48 -15.08 3.10
N CYS A 135 1.25 -14.24 2.41
CA CYS A 135 0.80 -13.53 1.21
C CYS A 135 1.95 -13.26 0.23
N ASP A 136 1.70 -13.47 -1.04
CA ASP A 136 2.54 -12.94 -2.11
C ASP A 136 2.04 -11.54 -2.47
N VAL A 137 2.94 -10.58 -2.47
CA VAL A 137 2.63 -9.20 -2.85
C VAL A 137 3.18 -8.93 -4.24
N LEU A 138 2.27 -8.70 -5.19
CA LEU A 138 2.63 -8.36 -6.55
C LEU A 138 3.09 -6.91 -6.60
N VAL A 139 4.32 -6.71 -7.06
CA VAL A 139 4.94 -5.39 -7.20
C VAL A 139 5.12 -5.09 -8.68
N CYS A 140 4.69 -3.94 -9.14
CA CYS A 140 4.99 -3.49 -10.51
C CYS A 140 5.39 -2.02 -10.54
N SER A 141 6.38 -1.69 -11.38
CA SER A 141 6.92 -0.35 -11.52
C SER A 141 7.61 -0.20 -12.89
N ASP A 142 7.71 1.02 -13.39
CA ASP A 142 8.59 1.34 -14.51
C ASP A 142 10.02 1.71 -14.05
N HIS A 143 10.26 1.74 -12.73
CA HIS A 143 11.52 2.12 -12.10
C HIS A 143 12.10 0.93 -11.32
N PRO A 144 13.22 0.33 -11.74
CA PRO A 144 13.85 -0.81 -11.04
C PRO A 144 14.12 -0.54 -9.55
N THR A 145 14.63 0.65 -9.21
CA THR A 145 14.85 1.06 -7.82
C THR A 145 13.59 1.01 -6.98
N ALA A 146 12.44 1.43 -7.52
CA ALA A 146 11.17 1.37 -6.80
C ALA A 146 10.72 -0.08 -6.57
N THR A 147 10.94 -0.97 -7.54
CA THR A 147 10.69 -2.41 -7.40
C THR A 147 11.57 -3.00 -6.30
N GLU A 148 12.88 -2.72 -6.32
CA GLU A 148 13.85 -3.23 -5.33
C GLU A 148 13.51 -2.78 -3.91
N VAL A 149 13.34 -1.45 -3.70
CA VAL A 149 13.04 -0.87 -2.39
C VAL A 149 11.70 -1.40 -1.85
N THR A 150 10.67 -1.44 -2.70
CA THR A 150 9.34 -1.95 -2.30
C THR A 150 9.42 -3.44 -1.93
N SER A 151 10.15 -4.23 -2.72
CA SER A 151 10.33 -5.66 -2.46
C SER A 151 11.09 -5.93 -1.15
N ALA A 152 12.12 -5.13 -0.84
CA ALA A 152 12.85 -5.21 0.42
C ALA A 152 11.92 -4.94 1.61
N LEU A 153 11.11 -3.86 1.57
CA LEU A 153 10.14 -3.55 2.63
C LEU A 153 9.10 -4.66 2.83
N ILE A 154 8.69 -5.32 1.75
CA ILE A 154 7.74 -6.45 1.83
C ILE A 154 8.42 -7.65 2.49
N ALA A 155 9.67 -7.95 2.12
CA ALA A 155 10.43 -9.08 2.65
C ALA A 155 10.69 -8.97 4.16
N ASP A 156 10.75 -7.76 4.71
CA ASP A 156 10.88 -7.53 6.15
C ASP A 156 9.59 -7.90 6.92
N ILE A 157 8.45 -8.03 6.25
CA ILE A 157 7.19 -8.40 6.91
C ILE A 157 7.06 -9.94 6.95
N PRO A 158 7.00 -10.55 8.16
CA PRO A 158 6.95 -12.01 8.29
C PRO A 158 5.79 -12.65 7.52
N GLY A 159 6.12 -13.64 6.70
CA GLY A 159 5.17 -14.42 5.89
C GLY A 159 4.88 -13.82 4.51
N MET A 160 5.31 -12.59 4.21
CA MET A 160 5.13 -12.00 2.89
C MET A 160 6.28 -12.34 1.94
N ARG A 161 5.94 -12.48 0.65
CA ARG A 161 6.91 -12.55 -0.46
C ARG A 161 6.58 -11.46 -1.46
N ALA A 162 7.58 -10.69 -1.87
CA ALA A 162 7.46 -9.78 -2.99
C ALA A 162 7.68 -10.55 -4.30
N LEU A 163 6.81 -10.32 -5.27
CA LEU A 163 6.93 -10.88 -6.61
C LEU A 163 6.89 -9.73 -7.62
N ASP A 164 7.95 -9.60 -8.40
CA ASP A 164 8.00 -8.63 -9.49
C ASP A 164 6.99 -9.03 -10.59
N ALA A 165 5.94 -8.23 -10.74
CA ALA A 165 4.89 -8.39 -11.75
C ALA A 165 5.16 -7.56 -13.02
N GLY A 166 6.36 -6.98 -13.13
CA GLY A 166 6.82 -6.22 -14.28
C GLY A 166 6.46 -4.73 -14.21
N ARG A 167 6.10 -4.17 -15.36
CA ARG A 167 5.90 -2.73 -15.52
C ARG A 167 4.63 -2.22 -14.87
N LEU A 168 4.57 -0.91 -14.62
CA LEU A 168 3.42 -0.24 -14.00
C LEU A 168 2.10 -0.45 -14.78
N THR A 169 2.18 -0.82 -16.05
CA THR A 169 1.00 -1.20 -16.86
C THR A 169 0.24 -2.42 -16.31
N ALA A 170 0.88 -3.27 -15.48
CA ALA A 170 0.23 -4.39 -14.81
C ALA A 170 -0.67 -3.95 -13.63
N ALA A 171 -0.49 -2.73 -13.11
CA ALA A 171 -1.18 -2.26 -11.91
C ALA A 171 -2.70 -2.35 -12.00
N GLY A 172 -3.30 -1.99 -13.14
CA GLY A 172 -4.75 -2.00 -13.29
C GLY A 172 -5.38 -3.38 -13.11
N ALA A 173 -4.72 -4.44 -13.58
CA ALA A 173 -5.18 -5.81 -13.38
C ALA A 173 -5.05 -6.24 -11.90
N ILE A 174 -3.95 -5.86 -11.24
CA ILE A 174 -3.68 -6.16 -9.83
C ILE A 174 -4.67 -5.41 -8.92
N GLU A 175 -4.91 -4.13 -9.17
CA GLU A 175 -5.92 -3.33 -8.48
C GLU A 175 -7.32 -3.96 -8.60
N SER A 176 -7.68 -4.39 -9.82
CA SER A 176 -8.99 -5.00 -10.11
C SER A 176 -9.17 -6.37 -9.43
N LEU A 177 -8.10 -7.15 -9.25
CA LEU A 177 -8.14 -8.44 -8.54
C LEU A 177 -8.70 -8.29 -7.13
N THR A 178 -8.47 -7.15 -6.48
CA THR A 178 -8.99 -6.86 -5.13
C THR A 178 -10.51 -6.96 -5.04
N ALA A 179 -11.24 -6.55 -6.09
CA ALA A 179 -12.69 -6.69 -6.11
C ALA A 179 -13.13 -8.18 -6.05
N VAL A 180 -12.42 -9.04 -6.77
CA VAL A 180 -12.67 -10.51 -6.75
C VAL A 180 -12.42 -11.08 -5.37
N LEU A 181 -11.28 -10.74 -4.75
CA LEU A 181 -10.92 -11.24 -3.42
C LEU A 181 -11.90 -10.78 -2.35
N ILE A 182 -12.36 -9.51 -2.40
CA ILE A 182 -13.40 -9.01 -1.48
C ILE A 182 -14.70 -9.82 -1.67
N GLY A 183 -15.13 -10.08 -2.91
CA GLY A 183 -16.31 -10.89 -3.19
C GLY A 183 -16.18 -12.32 -2.64
N MET A 184 -15.00 -12.94 -2.81
CA MET A 184 -14.70 -14.26 -2.25
C MET A 184 -14.67 -14.24 -0.72
N ASN A 185 -14.08 -13.21 -0.09
CA ASN A 185 -14.07 -13.06 1.37
C ASN A 185 -15.47 -13.03 1.97
N VAL A 186 -16.40 -12.32 1.31
CA VAL A 186 -17.81 -12.30 1.71
C VAL A 186 -18.46 -13.67 1.54
N ARG A 187 -18.23 -14.35 0.43
CA ARG A 187 -18.81 -15.67 0.11
C ARG A 187 -18.32 -16.76 1.06
N TYR A 188 -17.03 -16.81 1.31
CA TYR A 188 -16.40 -17.85 2.13
C TYR A 188 -16.26 -17.44 3.61
N ARG A 189 -16.66 -16.22 3.98
CA ARG A 189 -16.55 -15.67 5.34
C ARG A 189 -15.13 -15.76 5.91
N THR A 190 -14.14 -15.39 5.10
CA THR A 190 -12.72 -15.50 5.43
C THR A 190 -11.96 -14.26 5.00
N ARG A 191 -10.63 -14.30 5.12
CA ARG A 191 -9.69 -13.25 4.69
C ARG A 191 -8.66 -13.92 3.80
N LEU A 192 -8.93 -13.97 2.52
CA LEU A 192 -8.07 -14.61 1.54
C LEU A 192 -6.84 -13.77 1.27
N SER A 193 -5.71 -14.43 1.18
CA SER A 193 -4.46 -13.93 0.64
C SER A 193 -4.15 -14.61 -0.69
N VAL A 194 -3.25 -14.04 -1.46
CA VAL A 194 -2.75 -14.63 -2.71
C VAL A 194 -1.47 -15.40 -2.42
N ARG A 195 -1.37 -16.63 -2.92
CA ARG A 195 -0.12 -17.42 -3.01
C ARG A 195 -0.02 -17.97 -4.42
N LEU A 196 1.08 -17.67 -5.09
CA LEU A 196 1.40 -18.21 -6.41
C LEU A 196 2.33 -19.41 -6.26
N THR A 197 2.01 -20.48 -6.94
CA THR A 197 2.78 -21.72 -6.95
C THR A 197 3.47 -21.92 -8.29
N GLY A 198 4.52 -22.76 -8.33
CA GLY A 198 5.29 -23.05 -9.53
C GLY A 198 6.39 -22.03 -9.83
N LEU A 199 6.76 -21.23 -8.84
CA LEU A 199 7.90 -20.32 -8.95
C LEU A 199 9.23 -21.09 -8.85
N PRO A 200 10.30 -20.65 -9.55
CA PRO A 200 11.61 -21.31 -9.44
C PRO A 200 12.09 -21.33 -7.99
N GLY A 201 12.49 -22.51 -7.48
CA GLY A 201 13.02 -22.69 -6.14
C GLY A 201 11.99 -23.03 -5.05
N GLU A 202 10.75 -23.32 -5.42
CA GLU A 202 9.73 -23.91 -4.53
C GLU A 202 9.81 -25.44 -4.49
#